data_0d521d899ab23165fc7d05ca91572c72
#
_entry.id   0d521d899ab23165fc7d05ca91572c72
#
_cell.length_a   1.000
_cell.length_b   1.000
_cell.length_c   1.000
_cell.angle_alpha   90.00
_cell.angle_beta   90.00
_cell.angle_gamma   90.00
#
_symmetry.space_group_name_H-M   'P 1'
#
loop_
_entity.id
_entity.type
_entity.pdbx_description
1 polymer ?
#
loop_
_entity_poly.entity_id
_entity_poly.type
_entity_poly.pdbx_seq_one_letter_code
_entity_poly.pdbx_strand_id
1 'polypeptide(L)'
;MAVLLIAEHNNKELRPFTLNAATAASQIDSDVHAVIIGQNSADAAKQLSELPVVKKVLSVEGAHYENFTAENFAPVIVKLAENYSHIVCSANTFGKNLMPRIAAHLDTSQVSDIIKVISPDTFLRPIYAGNAFATIKSNDAKKCVTIRPTSFDSCKSTGGSAPIEKVDASEEFSNTKFIKREEIKSDRPELGTARIVVSGGRLSLIHISEPTRPY
;
A
#
# COMPACT_ATOMS: atom_id res chain seq x y z
N MET A 1 18.14 -9.26 -3.78
CA MET A 1 17.16 -8.72 -4.73
C MET A 1 16.41 -7.62 -3.99
N ALA A 2 16.38 -6.39 -4.51
CA ALA A 2 15.74 -5.31 -3.76
C ALA A 2 14.21 -5.31 -3.91
N VAL A 3 13.52 -4.94 -2.84
CA VAL A 3 12.06 -4.75 -2.79
C VAL A 3 11.75 -3.26 -2.86
N LEU A 4 10.83 -2.84 -3.73
CA LEU A 4 10.28 -1.51 -3.78
C LEU A 4 8.97 -1.46 -2.99
N LEU A 5 8.97 -0.80 -1.86
CA LEU A 5 7.80 -0.52 -1.04
C LEU A 5 7.16 0.80 -1.49
N ILE A 6 5.90 0.78 -1.89
CA ILE A 6 5.15 1.99 -2.20
C ILE A 6 4.50 2.50 -0.90
N ALA A 7 4.91 3.69 -0.46
CA ALA A 7 4.39 4.30 0.75
C ALA A 7 3.08 5.05 0.48
N GLU A 8 2.09 4.81 1.33
CA GLU A 8 0.85 5.59 1.36
C GLU A 8 0.95 6.71 2.41
N HIS A 9 0.55 7.91 2.04
CA HIS A 9 0.62 9.11 2.88
C HIS A 9 -0.45 10.13 2.48
N ASN A 10 -0.57 11.20 3.27
CA ASN A 10 -1.45 12.33 2.99
C ASN A 10 -0.66 13.61 2.66
N ASN A 11 0.54 13.49 2.11
CA ASN A 11 1.57 14.52 1.87
C ASN A 11 2.27 15.04 3.14
N LYS A 12 1.75 14.81 4.34
CA LYS A 12 2.36 15.23 5.61
C LYS A 12 2.78 14.04 6.49
N GLU A 13 1.94 13.03 6.54
CA GLU A 13 2.12 11.89 7.43
C GLU A 13 1.94 10.58 6.68
N LEU A 14 2.71 9.57 7.07
CA LEU A 14 2.53 8.21 6.59
C LEU A 14 1.20 7.64 7.08
N ARG A 15 0.53 6.89 6.23
CA ARG A 15 -0.61 6.09 6.65
C ARG A 15 -0.13 4.85 7.42
N PRO A 16 -0.81 4.45 8.50
CA PRO A 16 -0.39 3.34 9.35
C PRO A 16 -0.14 2.03 8.58
N PHE A 17 -0.91 1.77 7.55
CA PHE A 17 -0.77 0.57 6.71
C PHE A 17 0.57 0.45 5.99
N THR A 18 1.29 1.56 5.80
CA THR A 18 2.65 1.56 5.26
C THR A 18 3.62 0.82 6.19
N LEU A 19 3.44 0.91 7.51
CA LEU A 19 4.28 0.21 8.48
C LEU A 19 4.09 -1.32 8.41
N ASN A 20 2.85 -1.78 8.21
CA ASN A 20 2.54 -3.19 8.01
C ASN A 20 3.14 -3.71 6.70
N ALA A 21 3.04 -2.90 5.63
CA ALA A 21 3.63 -3.23 4.33
C ALA A 21 5.17 -3.27 4.40
N ALA A 22 5.80 -2.41 5.19
CA ALA A 22 7.24 -2.41 5.42
C ALA A 22 7.70 -3.71 6.11
N THR A 23 6.93 -4.20 7.09
CA THR A 23 7.20 -5.51 7.72
C THR A 23 7.12 -6.64 6.71
N ALA A 24 6.05 -6.67 5.91
CA ALA A 24 5.90 -7.71 4.87
C ALA A 24 7.03 -7.65 3.83
N ALA A 25 7.42 -6.45 3.40
CA ALA A 25 8.54 -6.24 2.48
C ALA A 25 9.85 -6.79 3.04
N SER A 26 10.13 -6.56 4.34
CA SER A 26 11.33 -7.06 5.01
C SER A 26 11.37 -8.58 5.19
N GLN A 27 10.20 -9.25 5.15
CA GLN A 27 10.11 -10.72 5.13
C GLN A 27 10.39 -11.31 3.74
N ILE A 28 10.23 -10.51 2.68
CA ILE A 28 10.57 -10.91 1.30
C ILE A 28 12.08 -10.79 1.09
N ASP A 29 12.64 -9.63 1.40
CA ASP A 29 14.09 -9.37 1.31
C ASP A 29 14.50 -8.31 2.33
N SER A 30 15.72 -8.38 2.83
CA SER A 30 16.30 -7.39 3.76
C SER A 30 16.65 -6.05 3.09
N ASP A 31 16.74 -6.01 1.76
CA ASP A 31 17.04 -4.82 0.97
C ASP A 31 15.74 -4.13 0.52
N VAL A 32 15.13 -3.41 1.45
CA VAL A 32 13.87 -2.68 1.22
C VAL A 32 14.16 -1.22 0.91
N HIS A 33 13.81 -0.78 -0.30
CA HIS A 33 13.76 0.62 -0.67
C HIS A 33 12.30 1.07 -0.70
N ALA A 34 12.03 2.27 -0.23
CA ALA A 34 10.67 2.80 -0.21
C ALA A 34 10.55 4.01 -1.14
N VAL A 35 9.44 4.09 -1.87
CA VAL A 35 9.12 5.25 -2.71
C VAL A 35 7.96 6.03 -2.12
N ILE A 36 8.12 7.35 -2.08
CA ILE A 36 7.09 8.31 -1.73
C ILE A 36 6.91 9.28 -2.89
N ILE A 37 5.66 9.47 -3.32
CA ILE A 37 5.29 10.30 -4.48
C ILE A 37 4.23 11.28 -4.02
N GLY A 38 4.52 12.58 -4.07
CA GLY A 38 3.57 13.57 -3.57
C GLY A 38 3.94 15.00 -3.92
N GLN A 39 3.25 15.94 -3.26
CA GLN A 39 3.58 17.36 -3.28
C GLN A 39 3.85 17.82 -1.85
N ASN A 40 5.00 18.46 -1.62
CA ASN A 40 5.42 18.88 -0.27
C ASN A 40 5.44 17.71 0.73
N SER A 41 5.91 16.55 0.29
CA SER A 41 5.90 15.29 1.06
C SER A 41 7.14 15.07 1.92
N ALA A 42 7.96 16.10 2.15
CA ALA A 42 9.23 16.01 2.87
C ALA A 42 9.08 15.46 4.30
N ASP A 43 8.02 15.83 5.02
CA ASP A 43 7.78 15.33 6.39
C ASP A 43 7.44 13.85 6.39
N ALA A 44 6.61 13.40 5.45
CA ALA A 44 6.28 12.00 5.28
C ALA A 44 7.51 11.19 4.80
N ALA A 45 8.36 11.76 3.93
CA ALA A 45 9.61 11.14 3.50
C ALA A 45 10.58 10.96 4.68
N LYS A 46 10.64 11.94 5.58
CA LYS A 46 11.43 11.84 6.82
C LYS A 46 10.91 10.70 7.72
N GLN A 47 9.60 10.65 7.97
CA GLN A 47 9.00 9.54 8.74
C GLN A 47 9.33 8.18 8.10
N LEU A 48 9.27 8.08 6.76
CA LEU A 48 9.60 6.86 6.04
C LEU A 48 11.08 6.48 6.20
N SER A 49 12.00 7.45 6.26
CA SER A 49 13.43 7.23 6.46
C SER A 49 13.79 6.75 7.87
N GLU A 50 12.91 7.01 8.85
CA GLU A 50 13.08 6.59 10.24
C GLU A 50 12.67 5.13 10.49
N LEU A 51 12.05 4.46 9.48
CA LEU A 51 11.70 3.06 9.61
C LEU A 51 12.94 2.16 9.55
N PRO A 52 13.18 1.30 10.55
CA PRO A 52 14.43 0.52 10.64
C PRO A 52 14.59 -0.53 9.54
N VAL A 53 13.51 -0.92 8.89
CA VAL A 53 13.49 -1.90 7.80
C VAL A 53 13.80 -1.28 6.44
N VAL A 54 13.68 0.05 6.31
CA VAL A 54 13.95 0.78 5.06
C VAL A 54 15.43 1.12 4.95
N LYS A 55 16.04 0.81 3.81
CA LYS A 55 17.46 1.09 3.53
C LYS A 55 17.67 2.35 2.70
N LYS A 56 16.68 2.72 1.90
CA LYS A 56 16.70 3.91 1.04
C LYS A 56 15.28 4.42 0.82
N VAL A 57 15.12 5.73 0.78
CA VAL A 57 13.86 6.39 0.43
C VAL A 57 14.04 7.11 -0.91
N LEU A 58 13.16 6.84 -1.85
CA LEU A 58 13.07 7.52 -3.14
C LEU A 58 11.94 8.54 -3.05
N SER A 59 12.26 9.82 -3.14
CA SER A 59 11.28 10.91 -3.05
C SER A 59 11.04 11.52 -4.42
N VAL A 60 9.78 11.50 -4.84
CA VAL A 60 9.31 12.06 -6.11
C VAL A 60 8.34 13.19 -5.82
N GLU A 61 8.69 14.39 -6.21
CA GLU A 61 7.92 15.61 -5.96
C GLU A 61 7.35 16.19 -7.25
N GLY A 62 6.08 16.58 -7.24
CA GLY A 62 5.44 17.23 -8.37
C GLY A 62 4.04 17.74 -8.03
N ALA A 63 3.62 18.86 -8.64
CA ALA A 63 2.31 19.46 -8.38
C ALA A 63 1.15 18.52 -8.74
N HIS A 64 1.29 17.73 -9.80
CA HIS A 64 0.29 16.77 -10.26
C HIS A 64 0.16 15.54 -9.36
N TYR A 65 1.03 15.38 -8.34
CA TYR A 65 0.94 14.35 -7.31
C TYR A 65 0.25 14.83 -6.02
N GLU A 66 -0.21 16.09 -5.95
CA GLU A 66 -0.93 16.62 -4.78
C GLU A 66 -2.09 15.71 -4.39
N ASN A 67 -2.84 15.29 -5.39
CA ASN A 67 -3.94 14.33 -5.23
C ASN A 67 -3.56 12.99 -5.86
N PHE A 68 -3.81 11.92 -5.12
CA PHE A 68 -3.55 10.58 -5.62
C PHE A 68 -4.41 10.27 -6.86
N THR A 69 -3.73 9.96 -7.97
CA THR A 69 -4.29 9.34 -9.16
C THR A 69 -3.37 8.22 -9.62
N ALA A 70 -3.91 7.02 -9.83
CA ALA A 70 -3.08 5.88 -10.23
C ALA A 70 -2.40 6.10 -11.58
N GLU A 71 -3.00 6.93 -12.44
CA GLU A 71 -2.50 7.32 -13.74
C GLU A 71 -1.16 8.07 -13.67
N ASN A 72 -1.03 8.99 -12.70
CA ASN A 72 0.20 9.75 -12.50
C ASN A 72 1.26 8.97 -11.72
N PHE A 73 0.84 8.13 -10.78
CA PHE A 73 1.77 7.37 -9.92
C PHE A 73 2.40 6.17 -10.64
N ALA A 74 1.62 5.44 -11.44
CA ALA A 74 2.08 4.22 -12.08
C ALA A 74 3.32 4.40 -12.99
N PRO A 75 3.43 5.43 -13.85
CA PRO A 75 4.58 5.61 -14.72
C PRO A 75 5.91 5.75 -13.95
N VAL A 76 5.91 6.48 -12.84
CA VAL A 76 7.09 6.62 -11.96
C VAL A 76 7.50 5.26 -11.41
N ILE A 77 6.54 4.51 -10.88
CA ILE A 77 6.82 3.22 -10.24
C ILE A 77 7.28 2.19 -11.27
N VAL A 78 6.70 2.19 -12.46
CA VAL A 78 7.11 1.30 -13.56
C VAL A 78 8.56 1.58 -13.97
N LYS A 79 8.96 2.84 -14.09
CA LYS A 79 10.35 3.24 -14.37
C LYS A 79 11.30 2.78 -13.27
N LEU A 80 10.93 2.98 -12.00
CA LEU A 80 11.74 2.52 -10.87
C LEU A 80 11.82 1.00 -10.79
N ALA A 81 10.73 0.30 -11.11
CA ALA A 81 10.63 -1.15 -11.04
C ALA A 81 11.66 -1.91 -11.90
N GLU A 82 12.33 -1.24 -12.86
CA GLU A 82 13.42 -1.85 -13.62
C GLU A 82 14.53 -2.40 -12.70
N ASN A 83 14.78 -1.74 -11.58
CA ASN A 83 15.84 -2.07 -10.63
C ASN A 83 15.39 -2.97 -9.46
N TYR A 84 14.12 -3.38 -9.44
CA TYR A 84 13.53 -4.13 -8.33
C TYR A 84 12.93 -5.45 -8.80
N SER A 85 13.00 -6.45 -7.95
CA SER A 85 12.38 -7.76 -8.19
C SER A 85 10.96 -7.83 -7.65
N HIS A 86 10.65 -7.02 -6.64
CA HIS A 86 9.34 -6.99 -5.99
C HIS A 86 8.84 -5.56 -5.85
N ILE A 87 7.55 -5.36 -6.11
CA ILE A 87 6.82 -4.13 -5.87
C ILE A 87 5.72 -4.44 -4.87
N VAL A 88 5.75 -3.77 -3.72
CA VAL A 88 4.89 -4.08 -2.57
C VAL A 88 4.11 -2.86 -2.13
N CYS A 89 2.81 -3.00 -1.87
CA CYS A 89 2.00 -2.00 -1.19
C CYS A 89 0.90 -2.65 -0.33
N SER A 90 0.19 -1.86 0.47
CA SER A 90 -0.96 -2.34 1.25
C SER A 90 -2.17 -2.64 0.35
N ALA A 91 -2.96 -3.66 0.69
CA ALA A 91 -4.18 -4.06 -0.03
C ALA A 91 -5.42 -3.25 0.41
N ASN A 92 -5.27 -1.95 0.58
CA ASN A 92 -6.36 -1.01 0.81
C ASN A 92 -6.85 -0.39 -0.52
N THR A 93 -7.69 0.62 -0.47
CA THR A 93 -8.22 1.30 -1.68
C THR A 93 -7.12 1.90 -2.54
N PHE A 94 -6.07 2.47 -1.92
CA PHE A 94 -4.89 2.99 -2.61
C PHE A 94 -4.18 1.90 -3.42
N GLY A 95 -3.74 0.83 -2.76
CA GLY A 95 -2.99 -0.23 -3.42
C GLY A 95 -3.84 -1.05 -4.41
N LYS A 96 -5.13 -1.25 -4.11
CA LYS A 96 -6.05 -1.93 -5.04
C LYS A 96 -6.31 -1.14 -6.33
N ASN A 97 -6.20 0.17 -6.28
CA ASN A 97 -6.29 1.02 -7.46
C ASN A 97 -4.95 1.06 -8.25
N LEU A 98 -3.84 1.18 -7.55
CA LEU A 98 -2.53 1.44 -8.14
C LEU A 98 -1.85 0.17 -8.68
N MET A 99 -1.80 -0.90 -7.88
CA MET A 99 -1.01 -2.09 -8.18
C MET A 99 -1.44 -2.83 -9.46
N PRO A 100 -2.73 -3.00 -9.76
CA PRO A 100 -3.14 -3.67 -11.01
C PRO A 100 -2.65 -2.92 -12.26
N ARG A 101 -2.62 -1.58 -12.18
CA ARG A 101 -2.11 -0.75 -13.27
C ARG A 101 -0.61 -0.93 -13.46
N ILE A 102 0.15 -0.95 -12.37
CA ILE A 102 1.59 -1.23 -12.41
C ILE A 102 1.86 -2.62 -13.00
N ALA A 103 1.14 -3.63 -12.51
CA ALA A 103 1.29 -5.00 -12.98
C ALA A 103 1.01 -5.14 -14.47
N ALA A 104 -0.04 -4.46 -14.98
CA ALA A 104 -0.37 -4.44 -16.40
C ALA A 104 0.73 -3.78 -17.24
N HIS A 105 1.32 -2.68 -16.76
CA HIS A 105 2.44 -2.02 -17.47
C HIS A 105 3.73 -2.84 -17.46
N LEU A 106 3.93 -3.67 -16.44
CA LEU A 106 5.09 -4.57 -16.33
C LEU A 106 4.86 -5.94 -16.98
N ASP A 107 3.68 -6.16 -17.56
CA ASP A 107 3.26 -7.45 -18.14
C ASP A 107 3.48 -8.63 -17.16
N THR A 108 3.03 -8.45 -15.92
CA THR A 108 3.21 -9.42 -14.85
C THR A 108 1.91 -9.66 -14.08
N SER A 109 1.82 -10.83 -13.46
CA SER A 109 0.67 -11.18 -12.63
C SER A 109 0.75 -10.52 -11.26
N GLN A 110 -0.38 -9.97 -10.78
CA GLN A 110 -0.45 -9.46 -9.42
C GLN A 110 -0.83 -10.56 -8.42
N VAL A 111 -0.07 -10.70 -7.34
CA VAL A 111 -0.46 -11.49 -6.17
C VAL A 111 -1.15 -10.58 -5.15
N SER A 112 -2.47 -10.70 -5.07
CA SER A 112 -3.28 -9.77 -4.29
C SER A 112 -3.54 -10.26 -2.88
N ASP A 113 -3.52 -9.31 -1.91
CA ASP A 113 -4.04 -9.47 -0.55
C ASP A 113 -3.41 -10.65 0.21
N ILE A 114 -2.07 -10.75 0.15
CA ILE A 114 -1.35 -11.81 0.85
C ILE A 114 -1.44 -11.63 2.37
N ILE A 115 -1.47 -12.76 3.09
CA ILE A 115 -1.50 -12.79 4.56
C ILE A 115 -0.23 -13.37 5.16
N LYS A 116 0.65 -13.97 4.34
CA LYS A 116 1.92 -14.52 4.78
C LYS A 116 2.91 -14.61 3.62
N VAL A 117 4.15 -14.30 3.88
CA VAL A 117 5.30 -14.59 3.03
C VAL A 117 5.86 -15.95 3.43
N ILE A 118 5.93 -16.90 2.50
CA ILE A 118 6.50 -18.24 2.73
C ILE A 118 7.95 -18.27 2.23
N SER A 119 8.16 -17.69 1.05
CA SER A 119 9.48 -17.46 0.45
C SER A 119 9.40 -16.23 -0.45
N PRO A 120 10.51 -15.71 -0.99
CA PRO A 120 10.47 -14.52 -1.85
C PRO A 120 9.54 -14.63 -3.07
N ASP A 121 9.27 -15.85 -3.54
CA ASP A 121 8.41 -16.11 -4.70
C ASP A 121 7.08 -16.77 -4.34
N THR A 122 6.85 -17.12 -3.05
CA THR A 122 5.71 -17.91 -2.63
C THR A 122 4.95 -17.24 -1.49
N PHE A 123 3.66 -17.07 -1.68
CA PHE A 123 2.79 -16.29 -0.81
C PHE A 123 1.52 -17.05 -0.47
N LEU A 124 0.98 -16.83 0.73
CA LEU A 124 -0.33 -17.32 1.15
C LEU A 124 -1.36 -16.20 1.05
N ARG A 125 -2.49 -16.48 0.42
CA ARG A 125 -3.60 -15.54 0.33
C ARG A 125 -4.94 -16.22 0.56
N PRO A 126 -5.94 -15.53 1.13
CA PRO A 126 -7.30 -16.04 1.22
C PRO A 126 -8.00 -15.93 -0.14
N ILE A 127 -8.85 -16.91 -0.39
CA ILE A 127 -9.77 -16.95 -1.54
C ILE A 127 -11.18 -17.31 -1.05
N TYR A 128 -12.20 -17.16 -1.89
CA TYR A 128 -13.59 -17.41 -1.53
C TYR A 128 -14.00 -16.69 -0.22
N ALA A 129 -13.73 -15.37 -0.15
CA ALA A 129 -14.02 -14.53 1.01
C ALA A 129 -13.39 -15.05 2.33
N GLY A 130 -12.26 -15.75 2.25
CA GLY A 130 -11.54 -16.28 3.41
C GLY A 130 -11.90 -17.72 3.82
N ASN A 131 -12.82 -18.37 3.10
CA ASN A 131 -13.18 -19.78 3.37
C ASN A 131 -12.09 -20.77 2.95
N ALA A 132 -11.16 -20.36 2.08
CA ALA A 132 -10.02 -21.16 1.68
C ALA A 132 -8.75 -20.30 1.60
N PHE A 133 -7.60 -20.96 1.70
CA PHE A 133 -6.30 -20.34 1.56
C PHE A 133 -5.55 -20.97 0.39
N ALA A 134 -5.02 -20.12 -0.49
CA ALA A 134 -4.19 -20.55 -1.62
C ALA A 134 -2.74 -20.18 -1.37
N THR A 135 -1.84 -21.16 -1.51
CA THR A 135 -0.40 -20.91 -1.62
C THR A 135 -0.08 -20.69 -3.08
N ILE A 136 0.40 -19.50 -3.41
CA ILE A 136 0.69 -19.09 -4.79
C ILE A 136 2.19 -18.88 -4.93
N LYS A 137 2.78 -19.51 -5.93
CA LYS A 137 4.15 -19.26 -6.37
C LYS A 137 4.11 -18.43 -7.65
N SER A 138 4.76 -17.26 -7.64
CA SER A 138 4.94 -16.44 -8.83
C SER A 138 6.26 -16.80 -9.51
N ASN A 139 6.19 -17.14 -10.79
CA ASN A 139 7.36 -17.40 -11.63
C ASN A 139 7.80 -16.15 -12.42
N ASP A 140 7.07 -15.05 -12.30
CA ASP A 140 7.38 -13.81 -12.99
C ASP A 140 8.72 -13.22 -12.53
N ALA A 141 9.45 -12.57 -13.43
CA ALA A 141 10.73 -11.94 -13.11
C ALA A 141 10.54 -10.79 -12.09
N LYS A 142 9.43 -10.06 -12.23
CA LYS A 142 9.01 -8.99 -11.30
C LYS A 142 7.70 -9.41 -10.63
N LYS A 143 7.61 -9.21 -9.33
CA LYS A 143 6.46 -9.65 -8.53
C LYS A 143 5.71 -8.43 -7.98
N CYS A 144 4.49 -8.22 -8.43
CA CYS A 144 3.59 -7.19 -7.93
C CYS A 144 2.72 -7.77 -6.81
N VAL A 145 2.91 -7.30 -5.57
CA VAL A 145 2.28 -7.90 -4.39
C VAL A 145 1.53 -6.85 -3.59
N THR A 146 0.27 -7.13 -3.25
CA THR A 146 -0.43 -6.34 -2.24
C THR A 146 -0.62 -7.16 -0.98
N ILE A 147 -0.36 -6.55 0.18
CA ILE A 147 -0.41 -7.21 1.48
C ILE A 147 -1.67 -6.84 2.26
N ARG A 148 -2.24 -7.77 3.00
CA ARG A 148 -3.33 -7.49 3.95
C ARG A 148 -2.75 -6.88 5.22
N PRO A 149 -2.98 -5.58 5.52
CA PRO A 149 -2.34 -4.91 6.66
C PRO A 149 -2.57 -5.61 7.99
N THR A 150 -3.77 -6.13 8.21
CA THR A 150 -4.15 -6.79 9.48
C THR A 150 -3.46 -8.13 9.72
N SER A 151 -2.74 -8.67 8.75
CA SER A 151 -2.03 -9.96 8.85
C SER A 151 -0.53 -9.82 9.11
N PHE A 152 -0.03 -8.58 9.15
CA PHE A 152 1.37 -8.28 9.44
C PHE A 152 1.43 -7.25 10.56
N ASP A 153 2.34 -7.44 11.50
CA ASP A 153 2.59 -6.47 12.55
C ASP A 153 3.18 -5.18 11.98
N SER A 154 2.84 -4.04 12.58
CA SER A 154 3.46 -2.78 12.23
C SER A 154 4.93 -2.76 12.63
N CYS A 155 5.83 -2.37 11.73
CA CYS A 155 7.22 -2.14 12.11
C CYS A 155 7.31 -0.93 13.06
N LYS A 156 8.45 -0.80 13.76
CA LYS A 156 8.72 0.39 14.58
C LYS A 156 8.75 1.61 13.68
N SER A 157 8.14 2.69 14.14
CA SER A 157 8.09 3.98 13.42
C SER A 157 9.39 4.79 13.52
N THR A 158 10.32 4.37 14.38
CA THR A 158 11.59 5.07 14.63
C THR A 158 12.73 4.07 14.79
N GLY A 159 13.96 4.56 14.63
CA GLY A 159 15.18 3.78 14.79
C GLY A 159 15.96 3.52 13.49
N GLY A 160 15.42 3.94 12.36
CA GLY A 160 16.11 3.99 11.08
C GLY A 160 16.70 5.36 10.77
N SER A 161 17.54 5.42 9.74
CA SER A 161 18.16 6.66 9.21
C SER A 161 18.48 6.48 7.72
N ALA A 162 17.52 6.02 6.95
CA ALA A 162 17.71 5.76 5.53
C ALA A 162 17.97 7.07 4.75
N PRO A 163 18.90 7.09 3.81
CA PRO A 163 19.11 8.24 2.94
C PRO A 163 17.88 8.48 2.05
N ILE A 164 17.55 9.77 1.87
CA ILE A 164 16.48 10.21 0.97
C ILE A 164 17.11 10.68 -0.33
N GLU A 165 16.78 10.00 -1.41
CA GLU A 165 17.23 10.32 -2.76
C GLU A 165 16.08 10.91 -3.56
N LYS A 166 16.30 12.04 -4.21
CA LYS A 166 15.31 12.65 -5.10
C LYS A 166 15.32 11.94 -6.44
N VAL A 167 14.13 11.66 -6.93
CA VAL A 167 13.91 11.04 -8.24
C VAL A 167 13.05 11.98 -9.09
N ASP A 168 13.34 12.05 -10.36
CA ASP A 168 12.60 12.89 -11.29
C ASP A 168 11.14 12.45 -11.43
N ALA A 169 10.26 13.43 -11.44
CA ALA A 169 8.84 13.22 -11.68
C ALA A 169 8.62 12.75 -13.15
N SER A 170 7.56 11.97 -13.36
CA SER A 170 7.07 11.72 -14.72
C SER A 170 6.17 12.86 -15.21
N GLU A 171 5.92 12.91 -16.49
CA GLU A 171 4.95 13.84 -17.07
C GLU A 171 3.53 13.58 -16.51
N GLU A 172 2.75 14.66 -16.42
CA GLU A 172 1.36 14.58 -15.99
C GLU A 172 0.52 13.83 -17.02
N PHE A 173 -0.32 12.91 -16.54
CA PHE A 173 -1.24 12.17 -17.40
C PHE A 173 -2.42 13.08 -17.81
N SER A 174 -2.53 13.37 -19.11
CA SER A 174 -3.45 14.38 -19.64
C SER A 174 -4.92 13.96 -19.75
N ASN A 175 -5.18 12.63 -19.77
CA ASN A 175 -6.53 12.11 -20.05
C ASN A 175 -7.45 12.04 -18.82
N THR A 176 -6.89 12.22 -17.61
CA THR A 176 -7.67 12.29 -16.36
C THR A 176 -7.32 13.55 -15.60
N LYS A 177 -8.33 14.17 -15.00
CA LYS A 177 -8.16 15.39 -14.20
C LYS A 177 -8.88 15.21 -12.87
N PHE A 178 -8.17 15.50 -11.79
CA PHE A 178 -8.78 15.62 -10.47
C PHE A 178 -9.69 16.87 -10.44
N ILE A 179 -10.96 16.70 -10.07
CA ILE A 179 -11.91 17.80 -10.01
C ILE A 179 -12.09 18.27 -8.58
N LYS A 180 -12.48 17.37 -7.68
CA LYS A 180 -12.69 17.68 -6.26
C LYS A 180 -12.70 16.41 -5.41
N ARG A 181 -12.48 16.61 -4.13
CA ARG A 181 -12.65 15.61 -3.08
C ARG A 181 -13.67 16.14 -2.07
N GLU A 182 -14.68 15.37 -1.79
CA GLU A 182 -15.66 15.65 -0.75
C GLU A 182 -15.37 14.73 0.43
N GLU A 183 -14.96 15.31 1.54
CA GLU A 183 -14.71 14.58 2.79
C GLU A 183 -15.76 14.96 3.83
N ILE A 184 -16.39 13.95 4.38
CA ILE A 184 -17.29 14.14 5.54
C ILE A 184 -16.39 14.23 6.77
N LYS A 185 -16.31 15.44 7.34
CA LYS A 185 -15.65 15.63 8.63
C LYS A 185 -16.48 14.93 9.71
N SER A 186 -15.89 13.97 10.38
CA SER A 186 -16.49 13.23 11.48
C SER A 186 -15.57 13.29 12.69
N ASP A 187 -16.15 13.46 13.88
CA ASP A 187 -15.42 13.36 15.15
C ASP A 187 -15.05 11.91 15.49
N ARG A 188 -15.47 10.95 14.67
CA ARG A 188 -15.17 9.54 14.85
C ARG A 188 -13.85 9.18 14.16
N PRO A 189 -13.07 8.22 14.71
CA PRO A 189 -11.90 7.71 14.03
C PRO A 189 -12.22 7.17 12.63
N GLU A 190 -11.29 7.31 11.71
CA GLU A 190 -11.42 6.71 10.38
C GLU A 190 -11.57 5.18 10.52
N LEU A 191 -12.46 4.58 9.73
CA LEU A 191 -12.77 3.15 9.80
C LEU A 191 -11.51 2.26 9.69
N GLY A 192 -10.57 2.64 8.83
CA GLY A 192 -9.34 1.88 8.60
C GLY A 192 -8.33 1.93 9.76
N THR A 193 -8.41 2.94 10.63
CA THR A 193 -7.50 3.15 11.77
C THR A 193 -8.17 2.92 13.12
N ALA A 194 -9.49 2.69 13.14
CA ALA A 194 -10.25 2.46 14.36
C ALA A 194 -9.83 1.14 15.03
N ARG A 195 -9.53 1.22 16.34
CA ARG A 195 -9.13 0.05 17.14
C ARG A 195 -10.24 -0.99 17.29
N ILE A 196 -11.49 -0.54 17.34
CA ILE A 196 -12.67 -1.38 17.45
C ILE A 196 -13.69 -0.89 16.43
N VAL A 197 -14.20 -1.80 15.61
CA VAL A 197 -15.23 -1.54 14.61
C VAL A 197 -16.43 -2.44 14.91
N VAL A 198 -17.60 -1.81 15.06
CA VAL A 198 -18.89 -2.52 15.16
C VAL A 198 -19.67 -2.24 13.90
N SER A 199 -20.05 -3.27 13.16
CA SER A 199 -20.77 -3.14 11.90
C SER A 199 -21.93 -4.13 11.81
N GLY A 200 -22.92 -3.80 10.99
CA GLY A 200 -24.04 -4.66 10.67
C GLY A 200 -24.31 -4.72 9.17
N GLY A 201 -24.74 -5.88 8.67
CA GLY A 201 -25.17 -6.02 7.29
C GLY A 201 -26.48 -5.26 7.00
N ARG A 202 -26.73 -4.92 5.73
CA ARG A 202 -27.96 -4.19 5.33
C ARG A 202 -29.24 -4.89 5.77
N LEU A 203 -29.27 -6.20 5.77
CA LEU A 203 -30.43 -6.99 6.21
C LEU A 203 -30.61 -6.97 7.75
N SER A 204 -29.56 -6.73 8.52
CA SER A 204 -29.65 -6.58 9.96
C SER A 204 -29.93 -5.14 10.41
N LEU A 205 -29.69 -4.16 9.56
CA LEU A 205 -29.89 -2.73 9.90
C LEU A 205 -31.36 -2.40 10.18
N ILE A 206 -32.32 -3.07 9.56
CA ILE A 206 -33.76 -2.91 9.82
C ILE A 206 -34.18 -3.57 11.13
N HIS A 207 -33.32 -4.41 11.76
CA HIS A 207 -33.57 -5.14 12.99
C HIS A 207 -32.56 -4.80 14.10
N ILE A 208 -31.77 -3.74 13.97
CA ILE A 208 -30.76 -3.33 14.96
C ILE A 208 -31.37 -3.10 16.34
N SER A 209 -32.65 -2.72 16.41
CA SER A 209 -33.36 -2.51 17.68
C SER A 209 -33.84 -3.80 18.35
N GLU A 210 -33.70 -4.95 17.72
CA GLU A 210 -34.11 -6.23 18.28
C GLU A 210 -32.90 -7.02 18.78
N PRO A 211 -32.55 -6.93 20.07
CA PRO A 211 -31.40 -7.62 20.65
C PRO A 211 -31.58 -9.14 20.72
N THR A 212 -32.79 -9.65 20.57
CA THR A 212 -33.09 -11.07 20.58
C THR A 212 -34.06 -11.42 19.47
N ARG A 213 -33.61 -12.23 18.50
CA ARG A 213 -34.50 -12.93 17.58
C ARG A 213 -34.96 -14.21 18.26
N PRO A 214 -36.25 -14.43 18.55
CA PRO A 214 -36.73 -15.75 18.87
C PRO A 214 -36.57 -16.62 17.61
N TYR A 215 -35.97 -17.77 17.75
CA TYR A 215 -35.84 -18.77 16.72
C TYR A 215 -37.16 -19.41 16.41
#